data_b5bae41b28cb61e1ed522fe1ec8676d6
#
_entry.id   b5bae41b28cb61e1ed522fe1ec8676d6
#
_cell.length_a   1.000
_cell.length_b   1.000
_cell.length_c   1.000
_cell.angle_alpha   90.00
_cell.angle_beta   90.00
_cell.angle_gamma   90.00
#
_symmetry.space_group_name_H-M   'P 1'
#
loop_
_entity.id
_entity.type
_entity.pdbx_description
1 polymer ?
#
loop_
_entity_poly.entity_id
_entity_poly.type
_entity_poly.pdbx_seq_one_letter_code
_entity_poly.pdbx_strand_id
1 'polypeptide(L)'
;MAGKDTSTAIAFLDDATRPKAPKIEGITPAQRSQGKRLALIHDYHLSQMDEVRWVMEQVEAGAQSAATLLEAISSLQMAANFRLFGNLCGQECRMLTAHHTIEDHSIFPLLRDGSDGLTKVVDRLGQEHLIIHRLLDALQDKAVSAVRQPGAETFAALKAAFLALDRVVRSHFGYEQEELEEALGYFDIPL
;
A
#
# COMPACT_ATOMS: atom_id res chain seq x y z
N MET A 1 0.09 -23.33 -9.25
CA MET A 1 1.55 -23.23 -9.27
C MET A 1 1.99 -22.02 -8.48
N ALA A 2 2.81 -22.33 -7.46
CA ALA A 2 3.75 -21.50 -6.77
C ALA A 2 3.22 -20.28 -6.02
N GLY A 3 2.93 -20.48 -4.75
CA GLY A 3 3.10 -19.46 -3.73
C GLY A 3 4.57 -19.04 -3.70
N LYS A 4 4.95 -18.05 -4.50
CA LYS A 4 6.23 -17.37 -4.36
C LYS A 4 6.16 -16.51 -3.11
N ASP A 5 6.80 -17.00 -2.14
CA ASP A 5 7.33 -16.50 -0.89
C ASP A 5 7.18 -14.98 -0.68
N THR A 6 6.08 -14.58 -0.05
CA THR A 6 5.88 -13.22 0.46
C THR A 6 6.95 -12.83 1.50
N SER A 7 7.61 -13.80 2.13
CA SER A 7 8.71 -13.60 3.06
C SER A 7 9.92 -12.95 2.38
N THR A 8 10.26 -13.35 1.16
CA THR A 8 11.39 -12.78 0.40
C THR A 8 11.11 -11.34 -0.04
N ALA A 9 9.83 -11.01 -0.35
CA ALA A 9 9.44 -9.65 -0.71
C ALA A 9 9.57 -8.68 0.48
N ILE A 10 9.21 -9.14 1.69
CA ILE A 10 9.34 -8.33 2.92
C ILE A 10 10.81 -8.12 3.29
N ALA A 11 11.68 -9.11 3.11
CA ALA A 11 13.11 -8.97 3.33
C ALA A 11 13.78 -7.97 2.36
N PHE A 12 13.25 -7.85 1.13
CA PHE A 12 13.73 -6.88 0.15
C PHE A 12 13.48 -5.42 0.56
N LEU A 13 12.46 -5.16 1.37
CA LEU A 13 12.11 -3.83 1.90
C LEU A 13 12.85 -3.48 3.19
N ASP A 14 13.88 -4.23 3.56
CA ASP A 14 14.72 -3.93 4.72
C ASP A 14 15.38 -2.55 4.54
N ASP A 15 15.14 -1.66 5.49
CA ASP A 15 15.68 -0.28 5.51
C ASP A 15 17.21 -0.26 5.43
N ALA A 16 17.87 -1.26 5.99
CA ALA A 16 19.35 -1.38 5.94
C ALA A 16 19.90 -1.51 4.51
N THR A 17 19.08 -1.93 3.55
CA THR A 17 19.47 -2.12 2.14
C THR A 17 19.02 -1.00 1.22
N ARG A 18 18.23 -0.05 1.73
CA ARG A 18 17.68 1.06 0.95
C ARG A 18 18.73 2.16 0.72
N PRO A 19 18.92 2.61 -0.54
CA PRO A 19 19.73 3.77 -0.85
C PRO A 19 19.23 5.02 -0.13
N LYS A 20 20.14 5.96 0.13
CA LYS A 20 19.80 7.27 0.70
C LYS A 20 20.03 8.36 -0.33
N ALA A 21 19.08 9.31 -0.43
CA ALA A 21 19.23 10.50 -1.24
C ALA A 21 20.32 11.42 -0.66
N PRO A 22 21.09 12.12 -1.50
CA PRO A 22 22.01 13.14 -1.01
C PRO A 22 21.21 14.31 -0.42
N LYS A 23 21.73 14.89 0.65
CA LYS A 23 21.18 16.14 1.21
C LYS A 23 21.30 17.27 0.19
N ILE A 24 20.27 18.06 0.07
CA ILE A 24 20.24 19.21 -0.84
C ILE A 24 20.57 20.47 -0.04
N GLU A 25 21.73 21.07 -0.35
CA GLU A 25 22.14 22.32 0.27
C GLU A 25 21.31 23.51 -0.29
N GLY A 26 21.02 24.46 0.58
CA GLY A 26 20.35 25.71 0.16
C GLY A 26 18.84 25.58 -0.11
N ILE A 27 18.22 24.43 0.18
CA ILE A 27 16.76 24.27 0.05
C ILE A 27 16.04 25.25 0.98
N THR A 28 15.09 26.00 0.43
CA THR A 28 14.30 26.99 1.15
C THR A 28 13.14 26.36 1.94
N PRO A 29 12.58 27.04 2.97
CA PRO A 29 11.39 26.55 3.67
C PRO A 29 10.18 26.37 2.74
N ALA A 30 10.03 27.21 1.72
CA ALA A 30 8.95 27.10 0.73
C ALA A 30 9.07 25.81 -0.10
N GLN A 31 10.29 25.51 -0.57
CA GLN A 31 10.56 24.26 -1.30
C GLN A 31 10.31 23.02 -0.42
N ARG A 32 10.76 23.03 0.83
CA ARG A 32 10.44 21.93 1.77
C ARG A 32 8.93 21.75 1.96
N SER A 33 8.20 22.86 2.08
CA SER A 33 6.74 22.81 2.22
C SER A 33 6.06 22.24 0.98
N GLN A 34 6.58 22.50 -0.21
CA GLN A 34 6.08 21.93 -1.46
C GLN A 34 6.30 20.42 -1.52
N GLY A 35 7.52 19.93 -1.22
CA GLY A 35 7.82 18.51 -1.22
C GLY A 35 6.99 17.70 -0.23
N LYS A 36 6.64 18.29 0.92
CA LYS A 36 5.76 17.69 1.91
C LYS A 36 4.34 17.40 1.44
N ARG A 37 3.94 17.89 0.27
CA ARG A 37 2.64 17.53 -0.32
C ARG A 37 2.54 16.04 -0.64
N LEU A 38 3.67 15.36 -0.89
CA LEU A 38 3.72 13.92 -1.03
C LEU A 38 3.12 13.21 0.20
N ALA A 39 3.47 13.66 1.41
CA ALA A 39 2.91 13.11 2.64
C ALA A 39 1.38 13.19 2.70
N LEU A 40 0.77 14.26 2.17
CA LEU A 40 -0.70 14.39 2.14
C LEU A 40 -1.36 13.35 1.23
N ILE A 41 -0.70 13.00 0.12
CA ILE A 41 -1.18 11.97 -0.80
C ILE A 41 -1.08 10.60 -0.10
N HIS A 42 0.04 10.30 0.53
CA HIS A 42 0.25 9.06 1.27
C HIS A 42 -0.71 8.93 2.46
N ASP A 43 -0.93 10.01 3.22
CA ASP A 43 -1.89 10.03 4.33
C ASP A 43 -3.31 9.68 3.87
N TYR A 44 -3.70 10.14 2.66
CA TYR A 44 -4.98 9.74 2.07
C TYR A 44 -5.03 8.21 1.85
N HIS A 45 -4.01 7.62 1.21
CA HIS A 45 -3.95 6.17 0.99
C HIS A 45 -3.94 5.39 2.31
N LEU A 46 -3.16 5.84 3.29
CA LEU A 46 -3.10 5.21 4.60
C LEU A 46 -4.44 5.26 5.33
N SER A 47 -5.17 6.38 5.21
CA SER A 47 -6.52 6.48 5.80
C SER A 47 -7.51 5.49 5.18
N GLN A 48 -7.42 5.25 3.87
CA GLN A 48 -8.25 4.26 3.18
C GLN A 48 -7.88 2.82 3.62
N MET A 49 -6.59 2.55 3.79
CA MET A 49 -6.15 1.26 4.32
C MET A 49 -6.60 1.03 5.77
N ASP A 50 -6.61 2.07 6.59
CA ASP A 50 -7.13 1.99 7.96
C ASP A 50 -8.64 1.74 7.98
N GLU A 51 -9.41 2.29 7.04
CA GLU A 51 -10.84 1.98 6.87
C GLU A 51 -11.04 0.51 6.49
N VAL A 52 -10.27 -0.01 5.54
CA VAL A 52 -10.29 -1.44 5.17
C VAL A 52 -9.97 -2.32 6.38
N ARG A 53 -8.95 -1.97 7.16
CA ARG A 53 -8.58 -2.67 8.40
C ARG A 53 -9.75 -2.69 9.38
N TRP A 54 -10.36 -1.53 9.62
CA TRP A 54 -11.50 -1.42 10.51
C TRP A 54 -12.66 -2.34 10.07
N VAL A 55 -13.00 -2.37 8.77
CA VAL A 55 -14.06 -3.26 8.24
C VAL A 55 -13.71 -4.73 8.49
N MET A 56 -12.43 -5.12 8.33
CA MET A 56 -12.00 -6.50 8.63
C MET A 56 -12.19 -6.86 10.10
N GLU A 57 -11.86 -5.94 11.00
CA GLU A 57 -12.06 -6.12 12.45
C GLU A 57 -13.55 -6.27 12.79
N GLN A 58 -14.44 -5.50 12.12
CA GLN A 58 -15.89 -5.64 12.29
C GLN A 58 -16.40 -7.01 11.79
N VAL A 59 -15.90 -7.48 10.64
CA VAL A 59 -16.23 -8.82 10.13
C VAL A 59 -15.78 -9.90 11.10
N GLU A 60 -14.57 -9.79 11.64
CA GLU A 60 -14.03 -10.76 12.61
C GLU A 60 -14.80 -10.75 13.92
N ALA A 61 -15.14 -9.59 14.46
CA ALA A 61 -15.96 -9.45 15.65
C ALA A 61 -17.38 -10.02 15.44
N GLY A 62 -17.99 -9.78 14.29
CA GLY A 62 -19.28 -10.34 13.90
C GLY A 62 -19.24 -11.86 13.76
N ALA A 63 -18.18 -12.43 13.23
CA ALA A 63 -17.98 -13.87 13.15
C ALA A 63 -17.82 -14.53 14.55
N GLN A 64 -17.15 -13.85 15.47
CA GLN A 64 -17.03 -14.30 16.86
C GLN A 64 -18.35 -14.25 17.62
N SER A 65 -19.17 -13.20 17.41
CA SER A 65 -20.49 -13.09 18.02
C SER A 65 -21.52 -14.02 17.36
N ALA A 66 -21.37 -14.34 16.09
CA ALA A 66 -22.23 -15.26 15.36
C ALA A 66 -22.03 -16.73 15.77
N ALA A 67 -20.90 -17.10 16.38
CA ALA A 67 -20.71 -18.41 17.01
C ALA A 67 -21.71 -18.61 18.18
N THR A 68 -22.29 -17.55 18.70
CA THR A 68 -23.28 -17.57 19.80
C THR A 68 -24.69 -17.28 19.35
N LEU A 69 -24.94 -16.84 18.11
CA LEU A 69 -26.25 -16.43 17.55
C LEU A 69 -26.51 -17.07 16.18
N LEU A 70 -27.16 -18.24 16.21
CA LEU A 70 -27.94 -18.89 15.11
C LEU A 70 -27.46 -18.70 13.66
N GLU A 71 -27.07 -19.81 13.07
CA GLU A 71 -26.50 -20.08 11.74
C GLU A 71 -27.18 -19.41 10.51
N ALA A 72 -28.42 -18.96 10.60
CA ALA A 72 -29.16 -18.46 9.43
C ALA A 72 -28.96 -16.96 9.13
N ILE A 73 -28.69 -16.14 10.14
CA ILE A 73 -28.46 -14.67 9.96
C ILE A 73 -27.00 -14.39 9.62
N SER A 74 -26.09 -15.23 10.06
CA SER A 74 -24.66 -15.07 9.89
C SER A 74 -24.17 -15.11 8.43
N SER A 75 -24.76 -15.96 7.60
CA SER A 75 -24.34 -16.10 6.20
C SER A 75 -24.68 -14.86 5.34
N LEU A 76 -25.83 -14.24 5.55
CA LEU A 76 -26.22 -13.04 4.81
C LEU A 76 -25.44 -11.80 5.25
N GLN A 77 -25.25 -11.62 6.55
CA GLN A 77 -24.47 -10.51 7.09
C GLN A 77 -22.97 -10.66 6.75
N MET A 78 -22.44 -11.86 6.85
CA MET A 78 -21.05 -12.13 6.45
C MET A 78 -20.85 -11.88 4.95
N ALA A 79 -21.75 -12.33 4.09
CA ALA A 79 -21.68 -12.08 2.65
C ALA A 79 -21.81 -10.58 2.30
N ALA A 80 -22.60 -9.81 3.07
CA ALA A 80 -22.71 -8.35 2.92
C ALA A 80 -21.40 -7.66 3.32
N ASN A 81 -20.81 -8.06 4.46
CA ASN A 81 -19.54 -7.53 4.95
C ASN A 81 -18.38 -7.86 3.99
N PHE A 82 -18.32 -9.08 3.44
CA PHE A 82 -17.32 -9.44 2.45
C PHE A 82 -17.46 -8.63 1.15
N ARG A 83 -18.70 -8.33 0.71
CA ARG A 83 -18.91 -7.48 -0.45
C ARG A 83 -18.49 -6.05 -0.20
N LEU A 84 -18.80 -5.50 0.98
CA LEU A 84 -18.37 -4.16 1.38
C LEU A 84 -16.84 -4.07 1.41
N PHE A 85 -16.18 -5.03 2.06
CA PHE A 85 -14.73 -5.13 2.09
C PHE A 85 -14.12 -5.23 0.68
N GLY A 86 -14.66 -6.09 -0.19
CA GLY A 86 -14.19 -6.25 -1.56
C GLY A 86 -14.32 -4.98 -2.40
N ASN A 87 -15.38 -4.18 -2.18
CA ASN A 87 -15.57 -2.91 -2.85
C ASN A 87 -14.53 -1.86 -2.39
N LEU A 88 -14.33 -1.70 -1.08
CA LEU A 88 -13.34 -0.77 -0.52
C LEU A 88 -11.92 -1.15 -0.95
N CYS A 89 -11.55 -2.41 -0.77
CA CYS A 89 -10.24 -2.92 -1.17
C CYS A 89 -10.00 -2.74 -2.68
N GLY A 90 -10.97 -3.07 -3.53
CA GLY A 90 -10.85 -2.91 -4.97
C GLY A 90 -10.70 -1.45 -5.41
N GLN A 91 -11.33 -0.51 -4.71
CA GLN A 91 -11.15 0.91 -4.96
C GLN A 91 -9.74 1.37 -4.59
N GLU A 92 -9.27 1.05 -3.38
CA GLU A 92 -7.94 1.41 -2.93
C GLU A 92 -6.84 0.78 -3.79
N CYS A 93 -6.98 -0.47 -4.21
CA CYS A 93 -6.04 -1.14 -5.13
C CYS A 93 -5.88 -0.35 -6.44
N ARG A 94 -6.99 0.16 -7.00
CA ARG A 94 -6.94 0.98 -8.24
C ARG A 94 -6.29 2.34 -7.99
N MET A 95 -6.60 2.99 -6.88
CA MET A 95 -6.04 4.30 -6.52
C MET A 95 -4.53 4.20 -6.30
N LEU A 96 -4.08 3.20 -5.53
CA LEU A 96 -2.67 2.96 -5.26
C LEU A 96 -1.90 2.59 -6.53
N THR A 97 -2.48 1.79 -7.42
CA THR A 97 -1.88 1.48 -8.73
C THR A 97 -1.74 2.73 -9.60
N ALA A 98 -2.76 3.61 -9.61
CA ALA A 98 -2.70 4.87 -10.36
C ALA A 98 -1.64 5.82 -9.81
N HIS A 99 -1.50 5.91 -8.48
CA HIS A 99 -0.48 6.69 -7.79
C HIS A 99 0.93 6.24 -8.22
N HIS A 100 1.29 4.97 -8.04
CA HIS A 100 2.58 4.45 -8.47
C HIS A 100 2.82 4.61 -9.98
N THR A 101 1.78 4.49 -10.81
CA THR A 101 1.90 4.69 -12.27
C THR A 101 2.30 6.14 -12.60
N ILE A 102 1.74 7.13 -11.90
CA ILE A 102 2.10 8.53 -12.06
C ILE A 102 3.55 8.76 -11.63
N GLU A 103 3.97 8.18 -10.52
CA GLU A 103 5.35 8.29 -10.04
C GLU A 103 6.34 7.69 -11.01
N ASP A 104 6.13 6.46 -11.45
CA ASP A 104 7.03 5.74 -12.35
C ASP A 104 7.19 6.42 -13.70
N HIS A 105 6.12 7.05 -14.23
CA HIS A 105 6.13 7.59 -15.60
C HIS A 105 6.29 9.11 -15.66
N SER A 106 5.99 9.84 -14.58
CA SER A 106 5.95 11.31 -14.61
C SER A 106 6.89 11.95 -13.58
N ILE A 107 7.05 11.38 -12.38
CA ILE A 107 7.81 11.97 -11.28
C ILE A 107 9.24 11.44 -11.25
N PHE A 108 9.43 10.11 -11.17
CA PHE A 108 10.74 9.49 -11.06
C PHE A 108 11.69 9.80 -12.21
N PRO A 109 11.24 9.89 -13.48
CA PRO A 109 12.11 10.32 -14.57
C PRO A 109 12.73 11.71 -14.36
N LEU A 110 11.97 12.66 -13.78
CA LEU A 110 12.48 14.02 -13.50
C LEU A 110 13.50 14.04 -12.35
N LEU A 111 13.36 13.15 -11.38
CA LEU A 111 14.27 13.02 -10.25
C LEU A 111 15.60 12.32 -10.61
N ARG A 112 15.57 11.41 -11.59
CA ARG A 112 16.77 10.67 -12.04
C ARG A 112 17.91 11.60 -12.48
N ASP A 113 17.58 12.67 -13.16
CA ASP A 113 18.56 13.62 -13.69
C ASP A 113 19.18 14.49 -12.59
N GLY A 114 18.65 14.44 -11.37
CA GLY A 114 19.11 15.28 -10.28
C GLY A 114 20.45 14.85 -9.66
N SER A 115 20.71 13.55 -9.52
CA SER A 115 21.99 13.00 -9.04
C SER A 115 22.01 11.47 -9.09
N ASP A 116 23.22 10.86 -9.06
CA ASP A 116 23.39 9.40 -8.94
C ASP A 116 22.71 8.82 -7.69
N GLY A 117 22.67 9.57 -6.60
CA GLY A 117 22.01 9.15 -5.37
C GLY A 117 20.50 9.07 -5.53
N LEU A 118 19.88 10.09 -6.14
CA LEU A 118 18.46 10.10 -6.46
C LEU A 118 18.11 9.01 -7.48
N THR A 119 18.94 8.79 -8.49
CA THR A 119 18.75 7.67 -9.43
C THR A 119 18.62 6.33 -8.70
N LYS A 120 19.51 6.06 -7.73
CA LYS A 120 19.46 4.81 -6.95
C LYS A 120 18.18 4.72 -6.10
N VAL A 121 17.73 5.83 -5.52
CA VAL A 121 16.51 5.87 -4.71
C VAL A 121 15.28 5.59 -5.56
N VAL A 122 15.10 6.30 -6.69
CA VAL A 122 13.93 6.07 -7.57
C VAL A 122 13.96 4.69 -8.24
N ASP A 123 15.13 4.15 -8.55
CA ASP A 123 15.27 2.76 -9.04
C ASP A 123 14.80 1.74 -7.99
N ARG A 124 15.14 1.98 -6.72
CA ARG A 124 14.68 1.15 -5.61
C ARG A 124 13.17 1.27 -5.40
N LEU A 125 12.62 2.49 -5.40
CA LEU A 125 11.18 2.73 -5.27
C LEU A 125 10.39 2.04 -6.39
N GLY A 126 10.82 2.16 -7.64
CA GLY A 126 10.21 1.44 -8.76
C GLY A 126 10.25 -0.09 -8.62
N GLN A 127 11.33 -0.65 -8.03
CA GLN A 127 11.37 -2.08 -7.69
C GLN A 127 10.38 -2.44 -6.57
N GLU A 128 10.20 -1.57 -5.59
CA GLU A 128 9.22 -1.74 -4.52
C GLU A 128 7.78 -1.67 -5.05
N HIS A 129 7.48 -0.78 -6.02
CA HIS A 129 6.20 -0.74 -6.74
C HIS A 129 5.84 -2.10 -7.36
N LEU A 130 6.80 -2.78 -7.99
CA LEU A 130 6.57 -4.13 -8.54
C LEU A 130 6.22 -5.17 -7.47
N ILE A 131 6.73 -5.01 -6.25
CA ILE A 131 6.38 -5.88 -5.13
C ILE A 131 4.98 -5.56 -4.64
N ILE A 132 4.66 -4.28 -4.46
CA ILE A 132 3.34 -3.81 -4.03
C ILE A 132 2.27 -4.25 -5.02
N HIS A 133 2.49 -4.10 -6.33
CA HIS A 133 1.54 -4.55 -7.36
C HIS A 133 1.26 -6.06 -7.28
N ARG A 134 2.29 -6.88 -7.04
CA ARG A 134 2.10 -8.34 -6.82
C ARG A 134 1.29 -8.65 -5.57
N LEU A 135 1.46 -7.86 -4.50
CA LEU A 135 0.66 -8.00 -3.28
C LEU A 135 -0.79 -7.55 -3.49
N LEU A 136 -1.01 -6.51 -4.31
CA LEU A 136 -2.36 -6.07 -4.72
C LEU A 136 -3.08 -7.17 -5.51
N ASP A 137 -2.41 -7.79 -6.49
CA ASP A 137 -2.96 -8.91 -7.26
C ASP A 137 -3.32 -10.10 -6.34
N ALA A 138 -2.41 -10.46 -5.43
CA ALA A 138 -2.64 -11.54 -4.47
C ALA A 138 -3.83 -11.20 -3.53
N LEU A 139 -3.95 -9.97 -3.07
CA LEU A 139 -5.06 -9.50 -2.25
C LEU A 139 -6.38 -9.60 -3.01
N GLN A 140 -6.41 -9.16 -4.29
CA GLN A 140 -7.60 -9.25 -5.15
C GLN A 140 -8.04 -10.71 -5.32
N ASP A 141 -7.12 -11.64 -5.57
CA ASP A 141 -7.44 -13.06 -5.70
C ASP A 141 -8.05 -13.63 -4.42
N LYS A 142 -7.53 -13.24 -3.25
CA LYS A 142 -8.09 -13.66 -1.95
C LYS A 142 -9.46 -13.04 -1.70
N ALA A 143 -9.66 -11.77 -2.07
CA ALA A 143 -10.96 -11.11 -1.98
C ALA A 143 -12.02 -11.80 -2.85
N VAL A 144 -11.70 -12.13 -4.10
CA VAL A 144 -12.58 -12.88 -4.99
C VAL A 144 -12.90 -14.28 -4.41
N SER A 145 -11.91 -14.95 -3.85
CA SER A 145 -12.11 -16.26 -3.22
C SER A 145 -13.04 -16.17 -2.01
N ALA A 146 -12.85 -15.17 -1.13
CA ALA A 146 -13.70 -14.94 0.04
C ALA A 146 -15.15 -14.60 -0.32
N VAL A 147 -15.36 -13.87 -1.44
CA VAL A 147 -16.72 -13.57 -1.94
C VAL A 147 -17.40 -14.81 -2.52
N ARG A 148 -16.65 -15.65 -3.25
CA ARG A 148 -17.21 -16.87 -3.86
C ARG A 148 -17.49 -17.99 -2.85
N GLN A 149 -16.65 -18.09 -1.84
CA GLN A 149 -16.69 -19.13 -0.81
C GLN A 149 -16.51 -18.47 0.57
N PRO A 150 -17.55 -17.78 1.08
CA PRO A 150 -17.47 -17.12 2.37
C PRO A 150 -17.22 -18.13 3.50
N GLY A 151 -16.19 -17.91 4.31
CA GLY A 151 -15.83 -18.78 5.41
C GLY A 151 -14.63 -18.28 6.20
N ALA A 152 -14.39 -18.86 7.36
CA ALA A 152 -13.31 -18.43 8.25
C ALA A 152 -11.91 -18.60 7.61
N GLU A 153 -11.70 -19.66 6.84
CA GLU A 153 -10.40 -19.92 6.19
C GLU A 153 -10.12 -18.91 5.07
N THR A 154 -11.10 -18.64 4.18
CA THR A 154 -10.94 -17.67 3.10
C THR A 154 -10.81 -16.25 3.63
N PHE A 155 -11.51 -15.92 4.72
CA PHE A 155 -11.35 -14.66 5.41
C PHE A 155 -9.97 -14.51 6.05
N ALA A 156 -9.47 -15.54 6.75
CA ALA A 156 -8.13 -15.51 7.33
C ALA A 156 -7.05 -15.33 6.26
N ALA A 157 -7.17 -16.00 5.10
CA ALA A 157 -6.26 -15.84 3.97
C ALA A 157 -6.30 -14.42 3.39
N LEU A 158 -7.50 -13.83 3.26
CA LEU A 158 -7.70 -12.45 2.82
C LEU A 158 -7.06 -11.45 3.79
N LYS A 159 -7.32 -11.61 5.09
CA LYS A 159 -6.74 -10.77 6.16
C LYS A 159 -5.21 -10.84 6.15
N ALA A 160 -4.63 -12.03 6.01
CA ALA A 160 -3.19 -12.20 5.94
C ALA A 160 -2.57 -11.46 4.72
N ALA A 161 -3.21 -11.56 3.56
CA ALA A 161 -2.78 -10.84 2.35
C ALA A 161 -2.85 -9.32 2.52
N PHE A 162 -3.94 -8.82 3.11
CA PHE A 162 -4.09 -7.40 3.40
C PHE A 162 -3.03 -6.88 4.37
N LEU A 163 -2.80 -7.58 5.49
CA LEU A 163 -1.81 -7.15 6.49
C LEU A 163 -0.37 -7.17 5.93
N ALA A 164 -0.08 -8.08 4.99
CA ALA A 164 1.20 -8.08 4.28
C ALA A 164 1.35 -6.85 3.39
N LEU A 165 0.33 -6.52 2.59
CA LEU A 165 0.30 -5.32 1.75
C LEU A 165 0.41 -4.05 2.59
N ASP A 166 -0.40 -3.90 3.61
CA ASP A 166 -0.43 -2.72 4.49
C ASP A 166 0.93 -2.44 5.12
N ARG A 167 1.63 -3.47 5.61
CA ARG A 167 2.98 -3.32 6.14
C ARG A 167 3.97 -2.81 5.10
N VAL A 168 3.90 -3.37 3.90
CA VAL A 168 4.80 -3.01 2.80
C VAL A 168 4.55 -1.59 2.33
N VAL A 169 3.29 -1.20 2.14
CA VAL A 169 2.92 0.16 1.70
C VAL A 169 3.35 1.21 2.73
N ARG A 170 3.11 0.97 4.03
CA ARG A 170 3.54 1.91 5.09
C ARG A 170 5.05 2.08 5.13
N SER A 171 5.80 0.99 4.97
CA SER A 171 7.27 1.05 4.92
C SER A 171 7.77 1.76 3.67
N HIS A 172 7.15 1.50 2.52
CA HIS A 172 7.45 2.13 1.25
C HIS A 172 7.21 3.65 1.29
N PHE A 173 6.03 4.09 1.70
CA PHE A 173 5.68 5.50 1.82
C PHE A 173 6.58 6.26 2.79
N GLY A 174 6.94 5.63 3.92
CA GLY A 174 7.89 6.23 4.86
C GLY A 174 9.26 6.47 4.24
N TYR A 175 9.78 5.48 3.51
CA TYR A 175 11.05 5.58 2.80
C TYR A 175 10.99 6.63 1.68
N GLU A 176 9.95 6.63 0.88
CA GLU A 176 9.79 7.58 -0.21
C GLU A 176 9.72 9.02 0.30
N GLN A 177 8.92 9.29 1.33
CA GLN A 177 8.84 10.61 1.95
C GLN A 177 10.20 11.06 2.50
N GLU A 178 10.90 10.18 3.23
CA GLU A 178 12.20 10.52 3.81
C GLU A 178 13.22 10.90 2.73
N GLU A 179 13.21 10.21 1.59
CA GLU A 179 14.25 10.37 0.57
C GLU A 179 13.90 11.38 -0.53
N LEU A 180 12.61 11.59 -0.85
CA LEU A 180 12.22 12.40 -1.98
C LEU A 180 11.65 13.78 -1.65
N GLU A 181 11.16 14.04 -0.42
CA GLU A 181 10.53 15.33 -0.07
C GLU A 181 11.41 16.54 -0.43
N GLU A 182 12.70 16.51 -0.09
CA GLU A 182 13.61 17.62 -0.40
C GLU A 182 13.81 17.80 -1.91
N ALA A 183 13.99 16.71 -2.65
CA ALA A 183 14.21 16.73 -4.08
C ALA A 183 12.98 17.22 -4.85
N LEU A 184 11.78 16.73 -4.49
CA LEU A 184 10.52 17.16 -5.06
C LEU A 184 10.33 18.68 -4.96
N GLY A 185 10.60 19.24 -3.78
CA GLY A 185 10.51 20.68 -3.55
C GLY A 185 11.61 21.48 -4.23
N TYR A 186 12.84 20.97 -4.24
CA TYR A 186 13.98 21.65 -4.83
C TYR A 186 13.87 21.77 -6.35
N PHE A 187 13.46 20.70 -7.04
CA PHE A 187 13.28 20.66 -8.48
C PHE A 187 11.90 21.16 -8.95
N ASP A 188 11.07 21.66 -8.04
CA ASP A 188 9.72 22.20 -8.33
C ASP A 188 8.84 21.18 -9.08
N ILE A 189 8.89 19.92 -8.65
CA ILE A 189 8.14 18.84 -9.30
C ILE A 189 6.68 18.91 -8.87
N PRO A 190 5.73 18.99 -9.83
CA PRO A 190 4.29 19.03 -9.50
C PRO A 190 3.81 17.70 -8.94
N LEU A 191 3.02 17.75 -7.86
CA LEU A 191 2.37 16.61 -7.18
C LEU A 191 0.86 16.75 -7.26
#